data_91a47558eddd425fe1b6c9e4c537779d
#
_entry.id   91a47558eddd425fe1b6c9e4c537779d
#
_cell.length_a   1.000
_cell.length_b   1.000
_cell.length_c   1.000
_cell.angle_alpha   90.00
_cell.angle_beta   90.00
_cell.angle_gamma   90.00
#
_symmetry.space_group_name_H-M   'P 1'
#
loop_
_entity.id
_entity.type
_entity.pdbx_description
1 polymer ?
#
loop_
_entity_poly.entity_id
_entity_poly.type
_entity_poly.pdbx_seq_one_letter_code
_entity_poly.pdbx_strand_id
1 'polypeptide(L)'
;HKDDVYVHPLKVWNRYSQNMFLGHKYETKKGILTTLTDGLEVSNFYKVVNRAADYHNEQNTDSWERFFELTKLQHENNEDISDKCDLMCRMLMTKDKNMIQKVKEYFAPEDYFSVYNRVVGSGMIGGKACGMLLSRKIIEHDRPDIYADFEPDDSFYICSDLFYTYIVSNDLWDIRVKQRTKEGYYDAGKELEEGLKNGTFSDDIREKFRRLLDYFGQSPIIVRSSSFLEDGFGNAFAGKYESVFCVNRGPIEERLESFEEAVKTVYASTMNISALEYRSLNDLDDNDEQMSLLVQRVSGSYYQDYFFPSAAGVGFSYSPYSPLPDMGHNGGMLRLVMGLGTKAVDRTQRDYPRIVNLDKPKAMEVPSVVERHKHSQHYLDVLDLKNIKVSEISVDEGIEVVPIYAKRAVVEHDTDAERRFRERGQRRDVTFVNCNGLVNNDKFTSLMKELLQTLEAAYDYPVDIEYTVNVGPEGSFVINLLQCRPLQVATTKEAVEIPKDNGEVFFHIKNSSMGRSRKQNFDILVYVDPHKYYEYPFTKKASLAKLISAINAYCRNHDKEAMLIVPGRLGTSSPELGIPVVFADISKFSAILEESYSKVGYVPELSFGSHMFQDLVETDIY
;
A
#
# COMPACT_ATOMS: atom_id res chain seq x y z
N HIS A 1 -20.98 35.39 -2.04
CA HIS A 1 -20.25 35.92 -3.16
C HIS A 1 -21.18 36.33 -4.28
N LYS A 2 -20.91 37.45 -4.90
CA LYS A 2 -21.86 38.05 -5.87
C LYS A 2 -21.96 37.23 -7.16
N ASP A 3 -20.85 36.80 -7.67
CA ASP A 3 -20.78 36.16 -8.98
C ASP A 3 -20.30 34.70 -8.89
N ASP A 4 -19.82 34.32 -7.74
CA ASP A 4 -19.34 32.98 -7.47
C ASP A 4 -20.21 32.32 -6.41
N VAL A 5 -20.50 31.09 -6.60
CA VAL A 5 -21.15 30.29 -5.58
C VAL A 5 -20.07 29.62 -4.77
N TYR A 6 -19.85 30.13 -3.60
CA TYR A 6 -19.18 29.37 -2.58
C TYR A 6 -20.25 28.68 -1.76
N VAL A 7 -20.34 27.43 -1.94
CA VAL A 7 -21.21 26.64 -1.12
C VAL A 7 -20.55 26.55 0.25
N HIS A 8 -21.23 27.02 1.28
CA HIS A 8 -20.66 27.01 2.62
C HIS A 8 -20.40 25.57 3.05
N PRO A 9 -19.19 25.23 3.37
CA PRO A 9 -18.76 23.84 3.48
C PRO A 9 -19.55 23.03 4.47
N LEU A 10 -19.58 23.44 5.71
CA LEU A 10 -20.13 22.63 6.78
C LEU A 10 -21.62 22.28 6.66
N LYS A 11 -22.43 23.19 6.13
CA LYS A 11 -23.86 22.93 5.98
C LYS A 11 -24.21 22.13 4.74
N VAL A 12 -23.48 22.33 3.67
CA VAL A 12 -23.79 21.71 2.39
C VAL A 12 -23.03 20.39 2.26
N TRP A 13 -21.80 20.37 2.74
CA TRP A 13 -20.96 19.20 2.72
C TRP A 13 -21.57 18.01 3.45
N ASN A 14 -22.13 18.22 4.61
CA ASN A 14 -22.85 17.19 5.36
C ASN A 14 -24.18 16.75 4.74
N ARG A 15 -24.62 17.41 3.64
CA ARG A 15 -25.90 17.12 3.01
C ARG A 15 -25.80 16.59 1.60
N TYR A 16 -24.67 16.82 0.93
CA TYR A 16 -24.50 16.51 -0.48
C TYR A 16 -23.17 15.83 -0.72
N SER A 17 -23.06 15.18 -1.85
CA SER A 17 -21.82 14.57 -2.28
C SER A 17 -20.65 15.57 -2.25
N GLN A 18 -19.48 15.11 -1.83
CA GLN A 18 -18.24 15.88 -1.90
C GLN A 18 -17.95 16.46 -3.28
N ASN A 19 -18.45 15.85 -4.33
CA ASN A 19 -18.29 16.34 -5.70
C ASN A 19 -18.86 17.76 -5.90
N MET A 20 -19.69 18.22 -4.99
CA MET A 20 -20.15 19.61 -4.99
C MET A 20 -19.08 20.62 -4.65
N PHE A 21 -17.96 20.13 -4.20
CA PHE A 21 -16.97 21.00 -3.64
C PHE A 21 -15.65 20.98 -4.30
N LEU A 22 -15.42 20.42 -5.30
CA LEU A 22 -14.10 20.27 -5.96
C LEU A 22 -13.17 21.49 -5.95
N GLY A 23 -13.35 22.35 -4.98
CA GLY A 23 -12.51 23.49 -4.76
C GLY A 23 -12.57 24.55 -5.83
N HIS A 24 -13.55 24.49 -6.61
CA HIS A 24 -13.67 25.44 -7.71
C HIS A 24 -14.47 26.65 -7.28
N LYS A 25 -14.05 27.76 -7.79
CA LYS A 25 -14.85 28.95 -7.84
C LYS A 25 -15.92 28.76 -8.90
N TYR A 26 -17.19 28.72 -8.48
CA TYR A 26 -18.30 28.53 -9.38
C TYR A 26 -18.99 29.82 -9.67
N GLU A 27 -19.25 30.07 -10.93
CA GLU A 27 -20.16 31.11 -11.31
C GLU A 27 -21.60 30.70 -10.98
N THR A 28 -22.42 31.65 -10.57
CA THR A 28 -23.83 31.45 -10.21
C THR A 28 -24.70 31.00 -11.37
N LYS A 29 -24.11 30.65 -12.47
CA LYS A 29 -24.77 30.27 -13.71
C LYS A 29 -24.72 28.76 -13.93
N LYS A 30 -25.40 28.33 -14.97
CA LYS A 30 -25.64 26.94 -15.37
C LYS A 30 -24.41 25.98 -15.32
N GLY A 31 -23.22 26.48 -15.42
CA GLY A 31 -22.01 25.65 -15.44
C GLY A 31 -21.64 25.02 -14.10
N ILE A 32 -22.10 25.54 -12.99
CA ILE A 32 -21.79 25.05 -11.64
C ILE A 32 -22.11 23.58 -11.47
N LEU A 33 -23.33 23.21 -11.84
CA LEU A 33 -23.83 21.87 -11.58
C LEU A 33 -23.18 20.82 -12.47
N THR A 34 -22.68 21.21 -13.62
CA THR A 34 -21.97 20.30 -14.52
C THR A 34 -20.56 19.96 -14.05
N THR A 35 -19.96 20.84 -13.25
CA THR A 35 -18.64 20.61 -12.64
C THR A 35 -18.72 19.99 -11.26
N LEU A 36 -19.87 20.11 -10.58
CA LEU A 36 -20.05 19.59 -9.23
C LEU A 36 -20.27 18.09 -9.14
N THR A 37 -20.67 17.47 -10.21
CA THR A 37 -21.14 16.08 -10.21
C THR A 37 -20.27 15.18 -11.08
N ASP A 38 -18.98 15.25 -10.87
CA ASP A 38 -18.09 14.34 -11.54
C ASP A 38 -18.50 12.88 -11.27
N GLY A 39 -18.84 12.15 -12.33
CA GLY A 39 -19.35 10.79 -12.24
C GLY A 39 -20.84 10.62 -11.92
N LEU A 40 -21.55 11.68 -11.54
CA LEU A 40 -23.01 11.71 -11.40
C LEU A 40 -23.59 12.66 -12.46
N GLU A 41 -24.49 12.17 -13.28
CA GLU A 41 -25.28 13.09 -14.11
C GLU A 41 -26.07 14.04 -13.22
N VAL A 42 -26.07 15.33 -13.59
CA VAL A 42 -26.82 16.38 -12.87
C VAL A 42 -28.28 16.00 -12.67
N SER A 43 -28.89 15.34 -13.65
CA SER A 43 -30.26 14.84 -13.56
C SER A 43 -30.44 13.81 -12.43
N ASN A 44 -29.48 12.92 -12.22
CA ASN A 44 -29.54 11.91 -11.18
C ASN A 44 -29.33 12.53 -9.79
N PHE A 45 -28.42 13.49 -9.69
CA PHE A 45 -28.21 14.22 -8.46
C PHE A 45 -29.48 14.94 -8.01
N TYR A 46 -30.14 15.66 -8.91
CA TYR A 46 -31.43 16.33 -8.60
C TYR A 46 -32.54 15.35 -8.23
N LYS A 47 -32.59 14.20 -8.87
CA LYS A 47 -33.57 13.16 -8.50
C LYS A 47 -33.35 12.66 -7.08
N VAL A 48 -32.08 12.43 -6.68
CA VAL A 48 -31.72 12.03 -5.32
C VAL A 48 -32.10 13.12 -4.32
N VAL A 49 -31.72 14.37 -4.58
CA VAL A 49 -32.05 15.52 -3.71
C VAL A 49 -33.55 15.73 -3.58
N ASN A 50 -34.30 15.71 -4.68
CA ASN A 50 -35.74 15.91 -4.65
C ASN A 50 -36.46 14.77 -3.93
N ARG A 51 -36.10 13.53 -4.19
CA ARG A 51 -36.68 12.38 -3.46
C ARG A 51 -36.40 12.47 -1.95
N ALA A 52 -35.21 12.93 -1.58
CA ALA A 52 -34.88 13.14 -0.18
C ALA A 52 -35.69 14.26 0.47
N ALA A 53 -36.08 15.31 -0.30
CA ALA A 53 -36.91 16.39 0.18
C ALA A 53 -38.38 15.98 0.40
N ASP A 54 -38.89 15.02 -0.36
CA ASP A 54 -40.25 14.51 -0.23
C ASP A 54 -40.46 13.62 1.02
N TYR A 55 -39.38 13.18 1.64
CA TYR A 55 -39.46 12.45 2.88
C TYR A 55 -39.40 13.41 4.07
N HIS A 56 -40.50 13.59 4.73
CA HIS A 56 -40.60 14.29 6.02
C HIS A 56 -39.97 13.41 7.11
N ASN A 57 -38.67 13.33 7.11
CA ASN A 57 -37.97 12.64 8.17
C ASN A 57 -37.46 13.67 9.16
N GLU A 58 -37.88 13.55 10.42
CA GLU A 58 -37.40 14.35 11.54
C GLU A 58 -35.91 14.09 11.85
N GLN A 59 -35.33 13.10 11.19
CA GLN A 59 -33.91 12.78 11.31
C GLN A 59 -33.07 13.74 10.47
N ASN A 60 -32.00 14.21 11.05
CA ASN A 60 -31.04 15.13 10.43
C ASN A 60 -30.08 14.39 9.47
N THR A 61 -30.66 13.66 8.51
CA THR A 61 -29.93 12.89 7.49
C THR A 61 -29.74 13.71 6.23
N ASP A 62 -28.60 13.58 5.57
CA ASP A 62 -28.35 14.23 4.29
C ASP A 62 -29.00 13.46 3.12
N SER A 63 -28.94 14.03 1.91
CA SER A 63 -29.53 13.40 0.72
C SER A 63 -28.84 12.09 0.31
N TRP A 64 -27.55 11.94 0.64
CA TRP A 64 -26.77 10.76 0.37
C TRP A 64 -27.18 9.60 1.31
N GLU A 65 -27.26 9.88 2.60
CA GLU A 65 -27.76 8.94 3.60
C GLU A 65 -29.19 8.49 3.28
N ARG A 66 -30.08 9.43 2.95
CA ARG A 66 -31.46 9.10 2.57
C ARG A 66 -31.56 8.24 1.33
N PHE A 67 -30.69 8.43 0.34
CA PHE A 67 -30.64 7.57 -0.84
C PHE A 67 -30.35 6.13 -0.46
N PHE A 68 -29.36 5.88 0.39
CA PHE A 68 -29.02 4.53 0.84
C PHE A 68 -30.13 3.92 1.70
N GLU A 69 -30.70 4.67 2.64
CA GLU A 69 -31.80 4.20 3.48
C GLU A 69 -33.04 3.83 2.66
N LEU A 70 -33.44 4.69 1.72
CA LEU A 70 -34.55 4.41 0.82
C LEU A 70 -34.30 3.19 -0.07
N THR A 71 -33.09 3.08 -0.60
CA THR A 71 -32.71 1.95 -1.47
C THR A 71 -32.73 0.63 -0.68
N LYS A 72 -32.28 0.67 0.57
CA LYS A 72 -32.33 -0.48 1.47
C LYS A 72 -33.76 -0.89 1.77
N LEU A 73 -34.65 0.04 2.10
CA LEU A 73 -36.08 -0.24 2.30
C LEU A 73 -36.74 -0.84 1.06
N GLN A 74 -36.41 -0.35 -0.14
CA GLN A 74 -36.93 -0.91 -1.38
C GLN A 74 -36.44 -2.33 -1.61
N HIS A 75 -35.17 -2.60 -1.32
CA HIS A 75 -34.64 -3.95 -1.37
C HIS A 75 -35.32 -4.90 -0.38
N GLU A 76 -35.51 -4.46 0.87
CA GLU A 76 -36.24 -5.22 1.90
C GLU A 76 -37.69 -5.51 1.50
N ASN A 77 -38.32 -4.64 0.71
CA ASN A 77 -39.64 -4.83 0.12
C ASN A 77 -39.63 -5.66 -1.18
N ASN A 78 -38.50 -6.24 -1.57
CA ASN A 78 -38.30 -7.00 -2.80
C ASN A 78 -38.56 -6.18 -4.09
N GLU A 79 -38.36 -4.86 -4.07
CA GLU A 79 -38.38 -4.04 -5.26
C GLU A 79 -37.06 -4.24 -6.05
N ASP A 80 -37.15 -4.12 -7.38
CA ASP A 80 -35.95 -4.13 -8.22
C ASP A 80 -35.13 -2.85 -8.00
N ILE A 81 -33.88 -3.03 -7.56
CA ILE A 81 -32.91 -1.94 -7.31
C ILE A 81 -31.67 -2.04 -8.18
N SER A 82 -31.73 -2.79 -9.27
CA SER A 82 -30.55 -3.06 -10.13
C SER A 82 -29.90 -1.77 -10.66
N ASP A 83 -30.70 -0.78 -11.05
CA ASP A 83 -30.24 0.53 -11.48
C ASP A 83 -29.57 1.33 -10.35
N LYS A 84 -29.97 1.09 -9.11
CA LYS A 84 -29.42 1.73 -7.91
C LYS A 84 -28.11 1.11 -7.46
N CYS A 85 -27.91 -0.19 -7.71
CA CYS A 85 -26.62 -0.83 -7.45
C CYS A 85 -25.48 -0.19 -8.23
N ASP A 86 -25.71 0.16 -9.51
CA ASP A 86 -24.72 0.89 -10.31
C ASP A 86 -24.39 2.27 -9.69
N LEU A 87 -25.43 2.95 -9.23
CA LEU A 87 -25.26 4.25 -8.58
C LEU A 87 -24.55 4.13 -7.22
N MET A 88 -24.92 3.14 -6.39
CA MET A 88 -24.24 2.85 -5.11
C MET A 88 -22.76 2.53 -5.33
N CYS A 89 -22.44 1.71 -6.34
CA CYS A 89 -21.05 1.41 -6.69
C CYS A 89 -20.26 2.68 -6.99
N ARG A 90 -20.77 3.56 -7.84
CA ARG A 90 -20.10 4.81 -8.23
C ARG A 90 -20.04 5.85 -7.11
N MET A 91 -20.99 5.85 -6.21
CA MET A 91 -21.06 6.82 -5.11
C MET A 91 -20.19 6.39 -3.92
N LEU A 92 -20.06 5.08 -3.69
CA LEU A 92 -19.47 4.52 -2.48
C LEU A 92 -18.12 3.87 -2.72
N MET A 93 -17.97 3.12 -3.82
CA MET A 93 -16.80 2.26 -4.02
C MET A 93 -15.70 2.95 -4.82
N THR A 94 -15.93 3.22 -6.10
CA THR A 94 -14.88 3.70 -7.00
C THR A 94 -15.44 4.37 -8.26
N LYS A 95 -14.61 5.18 -8.91
CA LYS A 95 -14.87 5.74 -10.25
C LYS A 95 -14.07 5.05 -11.36
N ASP A 96 -13.13 4.20 -11.00
CA ASP A 96 -12.35 3.42 -11.97
C ASP A 96 -13.27 2.45 -12.73
N LYS A 97 -13.26 2.56 -14.08
CA LYS A 97 -14.19 1.80 -14.93
C LYS A 97 -13.97 0.28 -14.86
N ASN A 98 -12.72 -0.14 -14.76
CA ASN A 98 -12.38 -1.56 -14.68
C ASN A 98 -12.78 -2.12 -13.32
N MET A 99 -12.50 -1.38 -12.26
CA MET A 99 -12.92 -1.75 -10.90
C MET A 99 -14.44 -1.78 -10.76
N ILE A 100 -15.18 -0.80 -11.31
CA ILE A 100 -16.66 -0.79 -11.31
C ILE A 100 -17.20 -2.06 -11.93
N GLN A 101 -16.65 -2.48 -13.07
CA GLN A 101 -17.09 -3.71 -13.74
C GLN A 101 -16.92 -4.93 -12.84
N LYS A 102 -15.76 -5.07 -12.20
CA LYS A 102 -15.46 -6.17 -11.29
C LYS A 102 -16.33 -6.13 -10.02
N VAL A 103 -16.48 -4.97 -9.39
CA VAL A 103 -17.36 -4.82 -8.23
C VAL A 103 -18.79 -5.24 -8.58
N LYS A 104 -19.32 -4.86 -9.72
CA LYS A 104 -20.67 -5.25 -10.16
C LYS A 104 -20.84 -6.75 -10.42
N GLU A 105 -19.76 -7.42 -10.78
CA GLU A 105 -19.76 -8.87 -11.01
C GLU A 105 -19.86 -9.66 -9.70
N TYR A 106 -19.22 -9.17 -8.64
CA TYR A 106 -19.07 -9.93 -7.39
C TYR A 106 -19.92 -9.42 -6.22
N PHE A 107 -20.43 -8.17 -6.28
CA PHE A 107 -21.19 -7.57 -5.19
C PHE A 107 -22.71 -7.74 -5.38
N ALA A 108 -23.36 -8.26 -4.34
CA ALA A 108 -24.81 -8.21 -4.20
C ALA A 108 -25.25 -6.87 -3.54
N PRO A 109 -26.54 -6.52 -3.60
CA PRO A 109 -27.07 -5.31 -2.94
C PRO A 109 -26.70 -5.20 -1.46
N GLU A 110 -26.73 -6.31 -0.74
CA GLU A 110 -26.41 -6.40 0.69
C GLU A 110 -24.97 -6.00 1.00
N ASP A 111 -24.05 -6.22 0.07
CA ASP A 111 -22.65 -5.85 0.23
C ASP A 111 -22.49 -4.33 0.25
N TYR A 112 -23.20 -3.61 -0.62
CA TYR A 112 -23.18 -2.14 -0.60
C TYR A 112 -23.77 -1.59 0.71
N PHE A 113 -24.84 -2.20 1.22
CA PHE A 113 -25.43 -1.79 2.49
C PHE A 113 -24.50 -2.12 3.67
N SER A 114 -23.78 -3.25 3.61
CA SER A 114 -22.78 -3.60 4.60
C SER A 114 -21.66 -2.56 4.66
N VAL A 115 -21.13 -2.14 3.51
CA VAL A 115 -20.12 -1.08 3.42
C VAL A 115 -20.70 0.25 3.92
N TYR A 116 -21.90 0.63 3.48
CA TYR A 116 -22.58 1.86 3.92
C TYR A 116 -22.72 1.95 5.45
N ASN A 117 -23.02 0.85 6.11
CA ASN A 117 -23.13 0.81 7.57
C ASN A 117 -21.80 1.02 8.31
N ARG A 118 -20.67 0.98 7.59
CA ARG A 118 -19.31 1.13 8.12
C ARG A 118 -18.61 2.41 7.68
N VAL A 119 -19.33 3.33 7.02
CA VAL A 119 -18.75 4.62 6.61
C VAL A 119 -18.86 5.68 7.70
N VAL A 120 -17.89 6.56 7.72
CA VAL A 120 -17.90 7.82 8.47
C VAL A 120 -17.78 8.95 7.46
N GLY A 121 -18.85 9.72 7.31
CA GLY A 121 -18.98 10.74 6.27
C GLY A 121 -19.79 10.25 5.07
N SER A 122 -19.67 10.95 3.95
CA SER A 122 -20.36 10.68 2.69
C SER A 122 -19.35 10.64 1.55
N GLY A 123 -19.62 9.84 0.51
CA GLY A 123 -18.72 9.73 -0.65
C GLY A 123 -18.01 8.40 -0.73
N MET A 124 -16.86 8.39 -1.41
CA MET A 124 -16.15 7.13 -1.70
C MET A 124 -15.26 6.66 -0.55
N ILE A 125 -15.10 5.35 -0.48
CA ILE A 125 -14.19 4.68 0.45
C ILE A 125 -12.75 4.62 -0.08
N GLY A 126 -12.53 4.90 -1.37
CA GLY A 126 -11.23 4.94 -2.03
C GLY A 126 -10.72 3.60 -2.56
N GLY A 127 -9.60 3.66 -3.29
CA GLY A 127 -9.09 2.53 -4.06
C GLY A 127 -8.63 1.36 -3.22
N LYS A 128 -7.83 1.61 -2.18
CA LYS A 128 -7.32 0.54 -1.30
C LYS A 128 -8.44 -0.24 -0.60
N ALA A 129 -9.42 0.47 -0.04
CA ALA A 129 -10.58 -0.16 0.58
C ALA A 129 -11.42 -0.94 -0.45
N CYS A 130 -11.63 -0.37 -1.64
CA CYS A 130 -12.34 -1.03 -2.72
C CYS A 130 -11.63 -2.31 -3.17
N GLY A 131 -10.31 -2.26 -3.40
CA GLY A 131 -9.51 -3.42 -3.81
C GLY A 131 -9.50 -4.54 -2.76
N MET A 132 -9.36 -4.18 -1.48
CA MET A 132 -9.42 -5.13 -0.37
C MET A 132 -10.78 -5.83 -0.30
N LEU A 133 -11.89 -5.08 -0.35
CA LEU A 133 -13.25 -5.65 -0.30
C LEU A 133 -13.53 -6.52 -1.53
N LEU A 134 -13.17 -6.04 -2.72
CA LEU A 134 -13.38 -6.80 -3.96
C LEU A 134 -12.63 -8.13 -3.92
N SER A 135 -11.36 -8.13 -3.54
CA SER A 135 -10.57 -9.35 -3.49
C SER A 135 -11.12 -10.37 -2.50
N ARG A 136 -11.63 -9.92 -1.35
CA ARG A 136 -12.29 -10.81 -0.39
C ARG A 136 -13.59 -11.40 -0.96
N LYS A 137 -14.40 -10.60 -1.68
CA LYS A 137 -15.62 -11.07 -2.34
C LYS A 137 -15.35 -12.06 -3.47
N ILE A 138 -14.31 -11.84 -4.24
CA ILE A 138 -13.86 -12.80 -5.28
C ILE A 138 -13.55 -14.15 -4.63
N ILE A 139 -12.77 -14.17 -3.55
CA ILE A 139 -12.42 -15.43 -2.89
C ILE A 139 -13.63 -16.07 -2.20
N GLU A 140 -14.49 -15.28 -1.57
CA GLU A 140 -15.74 -15.79 -0.98
C GLU A 140 -16.62 -16.48 -2.01
N HIS A 141 -16.72 -15.91 -3.22
CA HIS A 141 -17.55 -16.42 -4.31
C HIS A 141 -16.91 -17.61 -5.03
N ASP A 142 -15.66 -17.47 -5.47
CA ASP A 142 -15.01 -18.44 -6.37
C ASP A 142 -14.32 -19.58 -5.61
N ARG A 143 -13.86 -19.30 -4.37
CA ARG A 143 -13.11 -20.25 -3.54
C ARG A 143 -13.56 -20.20 -2.07
N PRO A 144 -14.79 -20.57 -1.79
CA PRO A 144 -15.32 -20.60 -0.41
C PRO A 144 -14.54 -21.56 0.51
N ASP A 145 -13.88 -22.56 -0.06
CA ASP A 145 -12.98 -23.48 0.65
C ASP A 145 -11.74 -22.76 1.20
N ILE A 146 -11.14 -21.84 0.44
CA ILE A 146 -10.04 -20.98 0.88
C ILE A 146 -10.54 -19.92 1.85
N TYR A 147 -11.69 -19.32 1.56
CA TYR A 147 -12.26 -18.25 2.38
C TYR A 147 -12.57 -18.70 3.83
N ALA A 148 -12.82 -19.99 4.03
CA ALA A 148 -13.02 -20.57 5.36
C ALA A 148 -11.79 -20.44 6.29
N ASP A 149 -10.59 -20.27 5.74
CA ASP A 149 -9.34 -20.03 6.50
C ASP A 149 -9.03 -18.52 6.64
N PHE A 150 -9.96 -17.62 6.25
CA PHE A 150 -9.77 -16.16 6.36
C PHE A 150 -10.31 -15.62 7.68
N GLU A 151 -9.58 -14.68 8.23
CA GLU A 151 -10.07 -13.81 9.31
C GLU A 151 -11.17 -12.87 8.74
N PRO A 152 -12.33 -12.71 9.42
CA PRO A 152 -13.36 -11.78 8.99
C PRO A 152 -12.83 -10.35 8.87
N ASP A 153 -13.32 -9.59 7.88
CA ASP A 153 -13.01 -8.17 7.78
C ASP A 153 -13.65 -7.39 8.93
N ASP A 154 -12.88 -6.51 9.54
CA ASP A 154 -13.36 -5.60 10.58
C ASP A 154 -12.78 -4.20 10.35
N SER A 155 -13.42 -3.52 9.42
CA SER A 155 -12.98 -2.22 8.91
C SER A 155 -14.08 -1.16 9.00
N PHE A 156 -13.65 0.10 9.10
CA PHE A 156 -14.45 1.30 8.86
C PHE A 156 -13.80 2.15 7.78
N TYR A 157 -14.61 2.97 7.12
CA TYR A 157 -14.17 3.78 6.00
C TYR A 157 -14.48 5.24 6.30
N ILE A 158 -13.46 6.07 6.41
CA ILE A 158 -13.63 7.53 6.47
C ILE A 158 -13.67 8.03 5.03
N CYS A 159 -14.84 8.49 4.62
CA CYS A 159 -15.07 8.91 3.25
C CYS A 159 -14.35 10.22 2.92
N SER A 160 -14.12 10.42 1.64
CA SER A 160 -13.34 11.53 1.11
C SER A 160 -13.94 12.93 1.32
N ASP A 161 -15.23 13.03 1.68
CA ASP A 161 -15.85 14.30 2.09
C ASP A 161 -15.23 14.87 3.38
N LEU A 162 -14.82 13.98 4.31
CA LEU A 162 -14.18 14.43 5.54
C LEU A 162 -12.83 15.12 5.28
N PHE A 163 -12.08 14.67 4.29
CA PHE A 163 -10.84 15.32 3.90
C PHE A 163 -11.06 16.78 3.48
N TYR A 164 -12.06 17.03 2.63
CA TYR A 164 -12.40 18.38 2.23
C TYR A 164 -13.01 19.19 3.36
N THR A 165 -13.88 18.58 4.16
CA THR A 165 -14.45 19.22 5.35
C THR A 165 -13.34 19.68 6.30
N TYR A 166 -12.32 18.84 6.49
CA TYR A 166 -11.16 19.17 7.32
C TYR A 166 -10.35 20.35 6.75
N ILE A 167 -10.06 20.35 5.45
CA ILE A 167 -9.35 21.44 4.77
C ILE A 167 -10.10 22.77 4.94
N VAL A 168 -11.42 22.75 4.72
CA VAL A 168 -12.22 23.96 4.77
C VAL A 168 -12.44 24.46 6.19
N SER A 169 -12.66 23.54 7.14
CA SER A 169 -12.88 23.91 8.56
C SER A 169 -11.65 24.53 9.22
N ASN A 170 -10.47 24.29 8.66
CA ASN A 170 -9.19 24.81 9.15
C ASN A 170 -8.66 25.97 8.28
N ASP A 171 -9.51 26.61 7.46
CA ASP A 171 -9.14 27.74 6.59
C ASP A 171 -7.99 27.45 5.60
N LEU A 172 -7.77 26.16 5.25
CA LEU A 172 -6.69 25.72 4.36
C LEU A 172 -7.09 25.75 2.87
N TRP A 173 -8.31 26.17 2.57
CA TRP A 173 -8.84 26.08 1.20
C TRP A 173 -8.06 26.93 0.19
N ASP A 174 -7.74 28.16 0.55
CA ASP A 174 -7.00 29.06 -0.35
C ASP A 174 -5.58 28.54 -0.62
N ILE A 175 -4.96 27.91 0.37
CA ILE A 175 -3.66 27.24 0.22
C ILE A 175 -3.81 26.04 -0.72
N ARG A 176 -4.88 25.26 -0.58
CA ARG A 176 -5.18 24.12 -1.46
C ARG A 176 -5.38 24.56 -2.92
N VAL A 177 -6.10 25.66 -3.16
CA VAL A 177 -6.28 26.23 -4.51
C VAL A 177 -4.94 26.68 -5.10
N LYS A 178 -4.11 27.37 -4.32
CA LYS A 178 -2.78 27.79 -4.73
C LYS A 178 -1.88 26.58 -5.03
N GLN A 179 -1.96 25.51 -4.23
CA GLN A 179 -1.18 24.28 -4.42
C GLN A 179 -1.46 23.61 -5.77
N ARG A 180 -2.65 23.77 -6.34
CA ARG A 180 -3.00 23.24 -7.67
C ARG A 180 -2.50 24.07 -8.84
N THR A 181 -1.86 25.21 -8.60
CA THR A 181 -1.22 25.99 -9.65
C THR A 181 0.20 25.51 -9.92
N LYS A 182 0.71 25.67 -11.14
CA LYS A 182 2.09 25.27 -11.47
C LYS A 182 3.13 25.99 -10.60
N GLU A 183 2.90 27.25 -10.30
CA GLU A 183 3.79 28.09 -9.49
C GLU A 183 3.75 27.70 -8.00
N GLY A 184 2.58 27.27 -7.51
CA GLY A 184 2.38 26.94 -6.10
C GLY A 184 2.50 25.45 -5.77
N TYR A 185 2.69 24.58 -6.76
CA TYR A 185 2.54 23.13 -6.61
C TYR A 185 3.34 22.55 -5.43
N TYR A 186 4.60 22.91 -5.32
CA TYR A 186 5.48 22.42 -4.24
C TYR A 186 5.48 23.35 -3.01
N ASP A 187 5.56 24.65 -3.20
CA ASP A 187 5.68 25.60 -2.08
C ASP A 187 4.40 25.66 -1.25
N ALA A 188 3.24 25.81 -1.90
CA ALA A 188 1.98 25.76 -1.20
C ALA A 188 1.63 24.32 -0.74
N GLY A 189 2.17 23.29 -1.39
CA GLY A 189 2.07 21.90 -0.93
C GLY A 189 2.68 21.73 0.46
N LYS A 190 3.87 22.27 0.68
CA LYS A 190 4.53 22.23 1.99
C LYS A 190 3.76 23.02 3.06
N GLU A 191 3.23 24.20 2.71
CA GLU A 191 2.39 25.00 3.61
C GLU A 191 1.09 24.25 3.97
N LEU A 192 0.48 23.57 2.99
CA LEU A 192 -0.71 22.76 3.19
C LEU A 192 -0.42 21.53 4.06
N GLU A 193 0.71 20.86 3.88
CA GLU A 193 1.14 19.74 4.72
C GLU A 193 1.22 20.14 6.19
N GLU A 194 1.86 21.28 6.48
CA GLU A 194 1.94 21.83 7.84
C GLU A 194 0.55 22.19 8.39
N GLY A 195 -0.32 22.79 7.57
CA GLY A 195 -1.68 23.10 7.95
C GLY A 195 -2.52 21.87 8.28
N LEU A 196 -2.40 20.81 7.47
CA LEU A 196 -3.09 19.54 7.69
C LEU A 196 -2.65 18.85 8.99
N LYS A 197 -1.38 18.93 9.35
CA LYS A 197 -0.86 18.39 10.61
C LYS A 197 -1.38 19.14 11.85
N ASN A 198 -1.58 20.45 11.73
CA ASN A 198 -1.91 21.31 12.86
C ASN A 198 -3.41 21.64 12.99
N GLY A 199 -4.25 21.20 12.07
CA GLY A 199 -5.69 21.45 12.08
C GLY A 199 -6.43 20.69 13.20
N THR A 200 -7.72 20.99 13.33
CA THR A 200 -8.61 20.39 14.32
C THR A 200 -9.88 19.85 13.67
N PHE A 201 -10.48 18.83 14.28
CA PHE A 201 -11.77 18.31 13.88
C PHE A 201 -12.91 18.97 14.66
N SER A 202 -14.06 19.17 14.00
CA SER A 202 -15.26 19.66 14.67
C SER A 202 -15.81 18.62 15.65
N ASP A 203 -16.60 19.09 16.64
CA ASP A 203 -17.20 18.21 17.64
C ASP A 203 -18.05 17.09 17.03
N ASP A 204 -18.77 17.37 15.93
CA ASP A 204 -19.57 16.37 15.23
C ASP A 204 -18.72 15.24 14.63
N ILE A 205 -17.56 15.57 14.07
CA ILE A 205 -16.61 14.57 13.56
C ILE A 205 -15.98 13.82 14.70
N ARG A 206 -15.58 14.50 15.77
CA ARG A 206 -15.01 13.89 16.97
C ARG A 206 -15.97 12.89 17.60
N GLU A 207 -17.25 13.19 17.64
CA GLU A 207 -18.27 12.27 18.13
C GLU A 207 -18.40 11.01 17.25
N LYS A 208 -18.32 11.14 15.92
CA LYS A 208 -18.28 9.99 15.00
C LYS A 208 -17.02 9.13 15.23
N PHE A 209 -15.89 9.77 15.46
CA PHE A 209 -14.64 9.06 15.79
C PHE A 209 -14.72 8.34 17.16
N ARG A 210 -15.35 8.95 18.17
CA ARG A 210 -15.61 8.25 19.45
C ARG A 210 -16.42 6.98 19.26
N ARG A 211 -17.50 7.03 18.47
CA ARG A 211 -18.33 5.85 18.18
C ARG A 211 -17.56 4.76 17.46
N LEU A 212 -16.70 5.12 16.51
CA LEU A 212 -15.80 4.19 15.83
C LEU A 212 -14.83 3.55 16.85
N LEU A 213 -14.22 4.35 17.71
CA LEU A 213 -13.31 3.85 18.76
C LEU A 213 -14.02 3.01 19.82
N ASP A 214 -15.26 3.34 20.15
CA ASP A 214 -16.10 2.53 21.07
C ASP A 214 -16.41 1.17 20.47
N TYR A 215 -16.66 1.11 19.15
CA TYR A 215 -16.83 -0.17 18.45
C TYR A 215 -15.57 -1.05 18.54
N PHE A 216 -14.39 -0.50 18.26
CA PHE A 216 -13.13 -1.25 18.34
C PHE A 216 -12.70 -1.56 19.79
N GLY A 217 -13.23 -0.85 20.76
CA GLY A 217 -12.85 -0.97 22.17
C GLY A 217 -11.36 -0.69 22.36
N GLN A 218 -10.67 -1.59 23.05
CA GLN A 218 -9.21 -1.51 23.31
C GLN A 218 -8.38 -2.30 22.27
N SER A 219 -8.97 -2.67 21.13
CA SER A 219 -8.24 -3.40 20.10
C SER A 219 -7.36 -2.45 19.29
N PRO A 220 -6.13 -2.82 18.97
CA PRO A 220 -5.29 -2.04 18.08
C PRO A 220 -5.92 -1.86 16.70
N ILE A 221 -5.73 -0.69 16.13
CA ILE A 221 -6.23 -0.33 14.81
C ILE A 221 -5.13 0.29 13.96
N ILE A 222 -5.30 0.27 12.65
CA ILE A 222 -4.45 0.97 11.69
C ILE A 222 -5.30 1.93 10.86
N VAL A 223 -4.80 3.14 10.65
CA VAL A 223 -5.37 4.14 9.75
C VAL A 223 -4.51 4.13 8.48
N ARG A 224 -5.10 3.74 7.36
CA ARG A 224 -4.43 3.62 6.07
C ARG A 224 -5.02 4.61 5.07
N SER A 225 -4.16 5.17 4.23
CA SER A 225 -4.61 5.89 3.06
C SER A 225 -5.47 5.00 2.16
N SER A 226 -6.49 5.58 1.56
CA SER A 226 -7.34 4.94 0.56
C SER A 226 -7.77 5.99 -0.46
N SER A 227 -6.78 6.59 -1.11
CA SER A 227 -7.03 7.58 -2.15
C SER A 227 -7.72 6.95 -3.36
N PHE A 228 -8.45 7.76 -4.09
CA PHE A 228 -8.99 7.35 -5.39
C PHE A 228 -7.88 6.96 -6.40
N LEU A 229 -6.70 7.55 -6.25
CA LEU A 229 -5.55 7.28 -7.12
C LEU A 229 -4.76 6.03 -6.73
N GLU A 230 -5.02 5.47 -5.55
CA GLU A 230 -4.36 4.25 -5.08
C GLU A 230 -5.03 2.98 -5.61
N ASP A 231 -4.23 1.95 -5.84
CA ASP A 231 -4.65 0.57 -6.08
C ASP A 231 -5.60 0.37 -7.30
N GLY A 232 -5.59 1.32 -8.22
CA GLY A 232 -6.33 1.24 -9.49
C GLY A 232 -5.48 0.67 -10.63
N PHE A 233 -6.14 0.40 -11.76
CA PHE A 233 -5.46 -0.01 -12.99
C PHE A 233 -4.66 1.17 -13.55
N GLY A 234 -3.35 0.97 -13.73
CA GLY A 234 -2.45 1.95 -14.33
C GLY A 234 -1.66 2.83 -13.35
N ASN A 235 -2.09 2.93 -12.08
CA ASN A 235 -1.38 3.69 -11.05
C ASN A 235 -1.48 2.98 -9.70
N ALA A 236 -0.35 2.60 -9.12
CA ALA A 236 -0.35 1.91 -7.82
C ALA A 236 -0.19 2.87 -6.64
N PHE A 237 0.46 4.01 -6.80
CA PHE A 237 0.78 4.94 -5.71
C PHE A 237 1.45 4.28 -4.49
N ALA A 238 2.18 3.19 -4.74
CA ALA A 238 2.76 2.37 -3.69
C ALA A 238 3.73 3.17 -2.78
N GLY A 239 3.51 3.12 -1.48
CA GLY A 239 4.39 3.74 -0.49
C GLY A 239 4.52 5.26 -0.57
N LYS A 240 3.57 5.95 -1.20
CA LYS A 240 3.57 7.42 -1.30
C LYS A 240 2.83 8.09 -0.18
N TYR A 241 1.85 7.41 0.39
CA TYR A 241 1.05 7.88 1.50
C TYR A 241 1.31 7.07 2.75
N GLU A 242 1.11 7.70 3.89
CA GLU A 242 1.36 7.10 5.19
C GLU A 242 0.26 6.12 5.61
N SER A 243 0.65 5.17 6.46
CA SER A 243 -0.24 4.32 7.24
C SER A 243 0.21 4.36 8.70
N VAL A 244 -0.72 4.58 9.62
CA VAL A 244 -0.40 4.82 11.03
C VAL A 244 -1.10 3.80 11.91
N PHE A 245 -0.31 3.06 12.68
CA PHE A 245 -0.82 2.17 13.71
C PHE A 245 -1.20 2.95 14.97
N CYS A 246 -2.37 2.69 15.51
CA CYS A 246 -2.82 3.17 16.81
C CYS A 246 -2.95 1.97 17.76
N VAL A 247 -2.23 2.01 18.86
CA VAL A 247 -2.32 0.97 19.90
C VAL A 247 -3.71 0.93 20.52
N ASN A 248 -4.41 2.07 20.52
CA ASN A 248 -5.82 2.22 20.90
C ASN A 248 -6.13 1.71 22.31
N ARG A 249 -5.28 2.04 23.27
CA ARG A 249 -5.44 1.70 24.69
C ARG A 249 -5.52 2.93 25.57
N GLY A 250 -6.21 2.80 26.70
CA GLY A 250 -6.40 3.86 27.67
C GLY A 250 -7.78 4.51 27.62
N PRO A 251 -7.94 5.67 28.28
CA PRO A 251 -9.18 6.45 28.25
C PRO A 251 -9.58 6.86 26.84
N ILE A 252 -10.88 7.03 26.62
CA ILE A 252 -11.41 7.34 25.28
C ILE A 252 -10.84 8.64 24.69
N GLU A 253 -10.59 9.65 25.53
CA GLU A 253 -10.07 10.94 25.06
C GLU A 253 -8.62 10.80 24.58
N GLU A 254 -7.76 10.05 25.27
CA GLU A 254 -6.39 9.78 24.83
C GLU A 254 -6.36 8.96 23.54
N ARG A 255 -7.26 7.98 23.42
CA ARG A 255 -7.42 7.18 22.19
C ARG A 255 -7.90 8.05 21.04
N LEU A 256 -8.83 8.97 21.29
CA LEU A 256 -9.35 9.89 20.30
C LEU A 256 -8.26 10.84 19.80
N GLU A 257 -7.48 11.43 20.70
CA GLU A 257 -6.35 12.29 20.33
C GLU A 257 -5.33 11.54 19.46
N SER A 258 -4.95 10.32 19.87
CA SER A 258 -4.05 9.47 19.08
C SER A 258 -4.62 9.12 17.69
N PHE A 259 -5.92 8.86 17.61
CA PHE A 259 -6.59 8.57 16.35
C PHE A 259 -6.67 9.81 15.45
N GLU A 260 -7.00 10.97 16.00
CA GLU A 260 -7.00 12.25 15.26
C GLU A 260 -5.62 12.56 14.68
N GLU A 261 -4.54 12.35 15.44
CA GLU A 261 -3.17 12.54 14.96
C GLU A 261 -2.81 11.54 13.83
N ALA A 262 -3.28 10.31 13.93
CA ALA A 262 -3.11 9.34 12.85
C ALA A 262 -3.83 9.78 11.56
N VAL A 263 -5.09 10.24 11.68
CA VAL A 263 -5.85 10.77 10.54
C VAL A 263 -5.16 11.99 9.92
N LYS A 264 -4.70 12.94 10.73
CA LYS A 264 -3.96 14.12 10.28
C LYS A 264 -2.67 13.75 9.55
N THR A 265 -1.93 12.77 10.08
CA THR A 265 -0.68 12.29 9.48
C THR A 265 -0.94 11.72 8.08
N VAL A 266 -1.99 10.90 7.94
CA VAL A 266 -2.34 10.35 6.62
C VAL A 266 -2.84 11.45 5.68
N TYR A 267 -3.65 12.39 6.14
CA TYR A 267 -4.08 13.52 5.31
C TYR A 267 -2.89 14.39 4.86
N ALA A 268 -1.97 14.69 5.75
CA ALA A 268 -0.77 15.47 5.44
C ALA A 268 0.14 14.78 4.42
N SER A 269 0.20 13.44 4.43
CA SER A 269 1.02 12.67 3.51
C SER A 269 0.65 12.88 2.03
N THR A 270 -0.57 13.35 1.75
CA THR A 270 -0.99 13.73 0.40
C THR A 270 -0.14 14.85 -0.20
N MET A 271 0.49 15.64 0.66
CA MET A 271 1.35 16.78 0.27
C MET A 271 2.84 16.49 0.43
N ASN A 272 3.23 15.26 0.79
CA ASN A 272 4.63 14.85 0.81
C ASN A 272 5.28 15.07 -0.55
N ILE A 273 6.51 15.51 -0.58
CA ILE A 273 7.26 15.81 -1.82
C ILE A 273 7.24 14.60 -2.76
N SER A 274 7.47 13.39 -2.24
CA SER A 274 7.46 12.15 -3.05
C SER A 274 6.10 11.87 -3.69
N ALA A 275 4.99 12.18 -3.00
CA ALA A 275 3.64 12.04 -3.53
C ALA A 275 3.34 13.11 -4.62
N LEU A 276 3.78 14.35 -4.38
CA LEU A 276 3.64 15.44 -5.36
C LEU A 276 4.46 15.16 -6.63
N GLU A 277 5.69 14.71 -6.49
CA GLU A 277 6.56 14.35 -7.61
C GLU A 277 6.00 13.17 -8.41
N TYR A 278 5.53 12.13 -7.73
CA TYR A 278 4.90 11.00 -8.40
C TYR A 278 3.68 11.44 -9.24
N ARG A 279 2.80 12.29 -8.69
CA ARG A 279 1.65 12.81 -9.43
C ARG A 279 2.07 13.62 -10.65
N SER A 280 3.07 14.49 -10.49
CA SER A 280 3.58 15.32 -11.58
C SER A 280 4.24 14.47 -12.68
N LEU A 281 4.95 13.39 -12.34
CA LEU A 281 5.61 12.52 -13.30
C LEU A 281 4.64 11.63 -14.08
N ASN A 282 3.47 11.36 -13.52
CA ASN A 282 2.44 10.52 -14.14
C ASN A 282 1.28 11.35 -14.72
N ASP A 283 1.46 12.66 -14.93
CA ASP A 283 0.43 13.58 -15.43
C ASP A 283 -0.87 13.54 -14.58
N LEU A 284 -0.74 13.32 -13.28
CA LEU A 284 -1.84 13.26 -12.32
C LEU A 284 -1.98 14.55 -11.47
N ASP A 285 -1.17 15.56 -11.72
CA ASP A 285 -1.15 16.83 -11.01
C ASP A 285 -2.44 17.65 -11.20
N ASP A 286 -3.08 17.49 -12.35
CA ASP A 286 -4.41 18.07 -12.63
C ASP A 286 -5.57 17.29 -11.98
N ASN A 287 -5.34 16.05 -11.57
CA ASN A 287 -6.34 15.23 -10.89
C ASN A 287 -6.53 15.70 -9.44
N ASP A 288 -7.78 15.76 -9.02
CA ASP A 288 -8.07 16.13 -7.64
C ASP A 288 -7.83 14.96 -6.69
N GLU A 289 -6.94 15.17 -5.72
CA GLU A 289 -6.68 14.18 -4.69
C GLU A 289 -7.84 14.11 -3.71
N GLN A 290 -8.47 12.95 -3.64
CA GLN A 290 -9.62 12.67 -2.78
C GLN A 290 -9.22 11.60 -1.77
N MET A 291 -8.67 12.03 -0.63
CA MET A 291 -8.19 11.11 0.39
C MET A 291 -9.34 10.57 1.23
N SER A 292 -9.62 9.29 1.07
CA SER A 292 -10.41 8.50 2.01
C SER A 292 -9.45 7.71 2.92
N LEU A 293 -9.95 7.19 4.03
CA LEU A 293 -9.14 6.38 4.92
C LEU A 293 -9.80 5.04 5.19
N LEU A 294 -8.98 4.01 5.23
CA LEU A 294 -9.35 2.67 5.65
C LEU A 294 -8.87 2.48 7.09
N VAL A 295 -9.80 2.31 8.02
CA VAL A 295 -9.51 2.05 9.44
C VAL A 295 -9.79 0.59 9.72
N GLN A 296 -8.75 -0.19 10.00
CA GLN A 296 -8.86 -1.65 10.19
C GLN A 296 -8.43 -2.05 11.59
N ARG A 297 -9.09 -3.07 12.16
CA ARG A 297 -8.54 -3.78 13.30
C ARG A 297 -7.24 -4.45 12.89
N VAL A 298 -6.19 -4.25 13.66
CA VAL A 298 -4.91 -4.94 13.40
C VAL A 298 -5.09 -6.42 13.71
N SER A 299 -4.79 -7.26 12.72
CA SER A 299 -4.72 -8.71 12.89
C SER A 299 -3.48 -9.07 13.72
N GLY A 300 -3.60 -9.98 14.66
CA GLY A 300 -2.51 -10.39 15.53
C GLY A 300 -2.98 -11.04 16.81
N SER A 301 -2.02 -11.29 17.69
CA SER A 301 -2.26 -11.89 19.01
C SER A 301 -1.52 -11.12 20.10
N TYR A 302 -2.04 -11.22 21.31
CA TYR A 302 -1.43 -10.64 22.50
C TYR A 302 -0.31 -11.56 23.00
N TYR A 303 0.91 -11.04 23.05
CA TYR A 303 2.08 -11.71 23.57
C TYR A 303 2.68 -10.88 24.71
N GLN A 304 2.24 -11.12 25.93
CA GLN A 304 2.61 -10.31 27.11
C GLN A 304 2.30 -8.81 26.89
N ASP A 305 3.33 -7.98 26.83
CA ASP A 305 3.21 -6.53 26.62
C ASP A 305 3.19 -6.14 25.13
N TYR A 306 3.21 -7.11 24.19
CA TYR A 306 3.23 -6.87 22.76
C TYR A 306 2.00 -7.43 22.04
N PHE A 307 1.70 -6.80 20.90
CA PHE A 307 0.66 -7.30 19.99
C PHE A 307 1.20 -7.27 18.55
N PHE A 308 1.15 -8.41 17.87
CA PHE A 308 1.54 -8.57 16.48
C PHE A 308 1.05 -9.92 15.89
N PRO A 309 0.93 -10.08 14.55
CA PRO A 309 0.63 -11.36 13.93
C PRO A 309 1.84 -12.31 13.97
N SER A 310 1.60 -13.60 13.90
CA SER A 310 2.67 -14.60 13.87
C SER A 310 3.61 -14.41 12.68
N ALA A 311 3.03 -14.08 11.52
CA ALA A 311 3.76 -13.67 10.32
C ALA A 311 2.93 -12.69 9.51
N ALA A 312 3.59 -11.94 8.64
CA ALA A 312 2.97 -11.07 7.68
C ALA A 312 3.76 -11.10 6.37
N GLY A 313 3.18 -10.63 5.30
CA GLY A 313 3.89 -10.64 4.04
C GLY A 313 3.19 -9.95 2.88
N VAL A 314 3.89 -9.98 1.76
CA VAL A 314 3.40 -9.57 0.45
C VAL A 314 3.41 -10.77 -0.48
N GLY A 315 2.37 -10.92 -1.28
CA GLY A 315 2.27 -11.97 -2.29
C GLY A 315 2.11 -11.36 -3.68
N PHE A 316 2.77 -11.94 -4.66
CA PHE A 316 2.71 -11.52 -6.07
C PHE A 316 2.24 -12.70 -6.90
N SER A 317 1.24 -12.53 -7.74
CA SER A 317 0.78 -13.61 -8.63
C SER A 317 1.76 -13.88 -9.76
N TYR A 318 2.51 -12.86 -10.17
CA TYR A 318 3.60 -12.93 -11.13
C TYR A 318 4.92 -12.62 -10.45
N SER A 319 5.90 -13.50 -10.59
CA SER A 319 7.26 -13.25 -10.10
C SER A 319 8.16 -12.82 -11.27
N PRO A 320 8.58 -11.55 -11.32
CA PRO A 320 9.58 -11.12 -12.30
C PRO A 320 10.96 -11.72 -12.00
N TYR A 321 11.15 -12.29 -10.81
CA TYR A 321 12.39 -12.90 -10.36
C TYR A 321 12.30 -14.43 -10.37
N SER A 322 13.21 -15.05 -11.08
CA SER A 322 13.37 -16.51 -11.12
C SER A 322 14.82 -16.88 -10.69
N PRO A 323 15.03 -17.15 -9.38
CA PRO A 323 16.38 -17.40 -8.86
C PRO A 323 17.00 -18.72 -9.37
N LEU A 324 16.19 -19.63 -9.86
CA LEU A 324 16.64 -20.92 -10.40
C LEU A 324 16.15 -21.09 -11.86
N PRO A 325 16.98 -21.66 -12.75
CA PRO A 325 16.66 -21.79 -14.18
C PRO A 325 15.35 -22.51 -14.52
N ASP A 326 14.87 -23.34 -13.59
CA ASP A 326 13.66 -24.17 -13.77
C ASP A 326 12.43 -23.61 -13.04
N MET A 327 12.49 -22.39 -12.50
CA MET A 327 11.36 -21.75 -11.86
C MET A 327 10.58 -20.90 -12.87
N GLY A 328 9.26 -21.11 -12.92
CA GLY A 328 8.35 -20.29 -13.71
C GLY A 328 8.11 -18.91 -13.08
N HIS A 329 7.61 -17.98 -13.89
CA HIS A 329 7.20 -16.65 -13.43
C HIS A 329 5.75 -16.62 -12.91
N ASN A 330 4.91 -17.56 -13.34
CA ASN A 330 3.47 -17.56 -13.08
C ASN A 330 3.06 -18.37 -11.83
N GLY A 331 4.01 -18.94 -11.11
CA GLY A 331 3.72 -19.70 -9.89
C GLY A 331 3.39 -18.85 -8.69
N GLY A 332 3.70 -17.57 -8.76
CA GLY A 332 3.58 -16.63 -7.67
C GLY A 332 4.77 -16.66 -6.71
N MET A 333 4.87 -15.59 -5.92
CA MET A 333 5.95 -15.39 -4.97
C MET A 333 5.41 -14.79 -3.67
N LEU A 334 5.96 -15.22 -2.55
CA LEU A 334 5.68 -14.61 -1.25
C LEU A 334 6.95 -13.99 -0.66
N ARG A 335 6.75 -12.95 0.12
CA ARG A 335 7.72 -12.38 1.06
C ARG A 335 7.13 -12.51 2.44
N LEU A 336 7.84 -13.14 3.36
CA LEU A 336 7.37 -13.43 4.71
C LEU A 336 8.30 -12.82 5.75
N VAL A 337 7.71 -12.24 6.78
CA VAL A 337 8.39 -11.71 7.97
C VAL A 337 7.57 -12.04 9.20
N MET A 338 8.20 -12.00 10.37
CA MET A 338 7.55 -12.01 11.67
C MET A 338 7.19 -10.58 12.09
N GLY A 339 6.07 -10.36 12.76
CA GLY A 339 5.63 -9.05 13.23
C GLY A 339 4.62 -8.36 12.30
N LEU A 340 4.50 -7.04 12.40
CA LEU A 340 3.44 -6.23 11.76
C LEU A 340 3.49 -6.20 10.22
N GLY A 341 4.54 -6.72 9.59
CA GLY A 341 4.62 -6.76 8.13
C GLY A 341 5.39 -5.61 7.49
N THR A 342 5.69 -4.55 8.21
CA THR A 342 6.47 -3.40 7.74
C THR A 342 7.80 -3.80 7.11
N LYS A 343 8.50 -4.77 7.73
CA LYS A 343 9.78 -5.29 7.23
C LYS A 343 9.66 -6.14 5.94
N ALA A 344 8.46 -6.51 5.52
CA ALA A 344 8.25 -7.17 4.23
C ALA A 344 8.38 -6.19 3.05
N VAL A 345 8.08 -4.92 3.29
CA VAL A 345 8.06 -3.85 2.30
C VAL A 345 9.22 -2.88 2.53
N ASP A 346 9.30 -2.31 3.74
CA ASP A 346 10.34 -1.36 4.14
C ASP A 346 11.52 -2.09 4.75
N ARG A 347 12.58 -2.21 3.97
CA ARG A 347 13.79 -2.88 4.44
C ARG A 347 14.71 -1.93 5.17
N THR A 348 14.96 -2.24 6.43
CA THR A 348 16.05 -1.64 7.18
C THR A 348 17.34 -2.44 6.98
N GLN A 349 18.47 -1.89 7.38
CA GLN A 349 19.84 -2.35 7.08
C GLN A 349 20.15 -3.82 7.39
N ARG A 350 19.31 -4.50 8.18
CA ARG A 350 19.63 -5.83 8.74
C ARG A 350 18.48 -6.82 8.61
N ASP A 351 17.38 -6.44 8.00
CA ASP A 351 16.17 -7.26 7.92
C ASP A 351 15.94 -7.79 6.52
N TYR A 352 15.95 -9.10 6.39
CA TYR A 352 15.74 -9.81 5.13
C TYR A 352 14.46 -10.65 5.25
N PRO A 353 13.40 -10.33 4.50
CA PRO A 353 12.23 -11.19 4.44
C PRO A 353 12.55 -12.51 3.78
N ARG A 354 11.87 -13.56 4.20
CA ARG A 354 11.94 -14.85 3.53
C ARG A 354 11.19 -14.77 2.18
N ILE A 355 11.91 -14.96 1.09
CA ILE A 355 11.35 -15.07 -0.26
C ILE A 355 11.00 -16.54 -0.52
N VAL A 356 9.80 -16.77 -1.06
CA VAL A 356 9.26 -18.10 -1.36
C VAL A 356 8.66 -18.08 -2.77
N ASN A 357 9.21 -18.88 -3.66
CA ASN A 357 8.57 -19.13 -4.96
C ASN A 357 7.53 -20.25 -4.80
N LEU A 358 6.29 -20.01 -5.18
CA LEU A 358 5.17 -20.95 -4.96
C LEU A 358 5.14 -22.13 -5.94
N ASP A 359 5.96 -22.15 -6.99
CA ASP A 359 6.15 -23.36 -7.80
C ASP A 359 7.06 -24.37 -7.10
N LYS A 360 8.03 -23.89 -6.34
CA LYS A 360 8.97 -24.72 -5.57
C LYS A 360 9.17 -24.15 -4.16
N PRO A 361 8.13 -24.16 -3.30
CA PRO A 361 8.17 -23.44 -2.01
C PRO A 361 9.32 -23.91 -1.09
N LYS A 362 9.65 -25.19 -1.16
CA LYS A 362 10.69 -25.80 -0.33
C LYS A 362 12.11 -25.65 -0.88
N ALA A 363 12.25 -25.05 -2.09
CA ALA A 363 13.56 -24.76 -2.62
C ALA A 363 14.26 -23.69 -1.79
N MET A 364 15.51 -23.94 -1.44
CA MET A 364 16.34 -23.01 -0.71
C MET A 364 17.40 -22.44 -1.64
N GLU A 365 17.39 -21.12 -1.82
CA GLU A 365 18.40 -20.41 -2.61
C GLU A 365 19.77 -20.48 -1.94
N VAL A 366 19.78 -20.51 -0.60
CA VAL A 366 20.99 -20.53 0.23
C VAL A 366 21.02 -21.81 1.07
N PRO A 367 21.83 -22.81 0.69
CA PRO A 367 21.90 -24.09 1.41
C PRO A 367 22.49 -23.99 2.84
N SER A 368 23.41 -23.04 3.07
CA SER A 368 24.11 -22.88 4.34
C SER A 368 23.20 -22.25 5.40
N VAL A 369 23.07 -22.93 6.55
CA VAL A 369 22.33 -22.39 7.72
C VAL A 369 22.93 -21.08 8.21
N VAL A 370 24.25 -20.96 8.23
CA VAL A 370 24.96 -19.73 8.64
C VAL A 370 24.66 -18.57 7.72
N GLU A 371 24.63 -18.80 6.42
CA GLU A 371 24.28 -17.77 5.43
C GLU A 371 22.79 -17.38 5.55
N ARG A 372 21.90 -18.36 5.76
CA ARG A 372 20.47 -18.06 6.00
C ARG A 372 20.25 -17.25 7.26
N HIS A 373 20.93 -17.57 8.36
CA HIS A 373 20.88 -16.81 9.60
C HIS A 373 21.38 -15.37 9.40
N LYS A 374 22.51 -15.22 8.70
CA LYS A 374 23.08 -13.90 8.39
C LYS A 374 22.12 -13.02 7.57
N HIS A 375 21.39 -13.64 6.63
CA HIS A 375 20.45 -12.98 5.75
C HIS A 375 18.99 -13.29 6.14
N SER A 376 18.70 -13.17 7.43
CA SER A 376 17.35 -13.30 7.99
C SER A 376 16.87 -11.98 8.58
N GLN A 377 15.66 -11.99 9.08
CA GLN A 377 15.11 -10.87 9.84
C GLN A 377 15.76 -10.82 11.23
N HIS A 378 16.21 -9.64 11.65
CA HIS A 378 16.85 -9.41 12.96
C HIS A 378 16.00 -8.55 13.90
N TYR A 379 15.11 -7.72 13.35
CA TYR A 379 14.19 -6.86 14.10
C TYR A 379 12.77 -7.04 13.59
N LEU A 380 11.81 -6.81 14.45
CA LEU A 380 10.40 -6.78 14.09
C LEU A 380 9.72 -5.57 14.71
N ASP A 381 8.76 -5.03 13.98
CA ASP A 381 7.90 -3.99 14.51
C ASP A 381 6.70 -4.63 15.20
N VAL A 382 6.37 -4.11 16.38
CA VAL A 382 5.30 -4.61 17.25
C VAL A 382 4.53 -3.43 17.83
N LEU A 383 3.30 -3.68 18.25
CA LEU A 383 2.57 -2.73 19.08
C LEU A 383 2.93 -2.99 20.55
N ASP A 384 3.64 -2.07 21.16
CA ASP A 384 4.00 -2.07 22.58
C ASP A 384 2.80 -1.57 23.38
N LEU A 385 2.12 -2.48 24.03
CA LEU A 385 0.88 -2.20 24.77
C LEU A 385 1.14 -1.48 26.09
N LYS A 386 2.33 -1.60 26.64
CA LYS A 386 2.74 -0.97 27.89
C LYS A 386 3.12 0.49 27.67
N ASN A 387 3.86 0.77 26.62
CA ASN A 387 4.31 2.12 26.30
C ASN A 387 3.40 2.84 25.29
N ILE A 388 2.34 2.17 24.83
CA ILE A 388 1.30 2.70 23.91
C ILE A 388 1.94 3.29 22.64
N LYS A 389 2.81 2.54 21.97
CA LYS A 389 3.49 2.97 20.76
C LYS A 389 3.85 1.79 19.87
N VAL A 390 4.17 2.08 18.61
CA VAL A 390 4.89 1.14 17.74
C VAL A 390 6.34 1.09 18.20
N SER A 391 6.89 -0.11 18.36
CA SER A 391 8.27 -0.30 18.78
C SER A 391 8.96 -1.33 17.88
N GLU A 392 10.21 -1.06 17.57
CA GLU A 392 11.10 -2.07 16.98
C GLU A 392 11.79 -2.84 18.12
N ILE A 393 11.66 -4.16 18.11
CA ILE A 393 12.32 -5.05 19.05
C ILE A 393 13.20 -6.05 18.31
N SER A 394 14.14 -6.68 19.01
CA SER A 394 14.94 -7.74 18.42
C SER A 394 14.10 -9.00 18.17
N VAL A 395 14.46 -9.77 17.16
CA VAL A 395 13.83 -11.07 16.88
C VAL A 395 13.95 -12.01 18.09
N ASP A 396 15.08 -11.99 18.81
CA ASP A 396 15.26 -12.80 20.02
C ASP A 396 14.20 -12.49 21.08
N GLU A 397 13.95 -11.20 21.33
CA GLU A 397 12.90 -10.76 22.26
C GLU A 397 11.50 -11.18 21.77
N GLY A 398 11.21 -11.01 20.49
CA GLY A 398 9.95 -11.46 19.89
C GLY A 398 9.75 -12.98 20.00
N ILE A 399 10.81 -13.76 19.78
CA ILE A 399 10.77 -15.23 19.90
C ILE A 399 10.51 -15.65 21.36
N GLU A 400 11.03 -14.96 22.34
CA GLU A 400 10.82 -15.31 23.75
C GLU A 400 9.35 -15.26 24.15
N VAL A 401 8.61 -14.29 23.67
CA VAL A 401 7.21 -14.03 24.09
C VAL A 401 6.17 -14.87 23.34
N VAL A 402 6.47 -15.34 22.13
CA VAL A 402 5.48 -16.10 21.34
C VAL A 402 5.38 -17.58 21.80
N PRO A 403 4.20 -18.21 21.67
CA PRO A 403 3.99 -19.60 22.06
C PRO A 403 4.73 -20.57 21.13
N ILE A 404 4.95 -21.80 21.63
CA ILE A 404 5.75 -22.82 20.94
C ILE A 404 5.25 -23.14 19.52
N TYR A 405 3.92 -23.10 19.29
CA TYR A 405 3.38 -23.39 17.97
C TYR A 405 3.72 -22.27 16.97
N ALA A 406 3.71 -21.00 17.39
CA ALA A 406 4.15 -19.88 16.57
C ALA A 406 5.67 -19.94 16.33
N LYS A 407 6.48 -20.28 17.35
CA LYS A 407 7.92 -20.52 17.16
C LYS A 407 8.18 -21.56 16.08
N ARG A 408 7.47 -22.69 16.10
CA ARG A 408 7.62 -23.76 15.10
C ARG A 408 7.30 -23.29 13.68
N ALA A 409 6.43 -22.31 13.54
CA ALA A 409 6.03 -21.78 12.23
C ALA A 409 7.09 -20.85 11.62
N VAL A 410 7.73 -20.01 12.46
CA VAL A 410 8.56 -18.90 11.95
C VAL A 410 10.06 -19.02 12.28
N VAL A 411 10.46 -19.86 13.23
CA VAL A 411 11.83 -19.94 13.74
C VAL A 411 12.58 -21.16 13.22
N GLU A 412 13.85 -20.98 12.87
CA GLU A 412 14.81 -22.03 12.56
C GLU A 412 15.99 -21.96 13.55
N HIS A 413 16.64 -23.11 13.81
CA HIS A 413 17.83 -23.22 14.62
C HIS A 413 19.12 -23.16 13.78
N ASP A 414 20.06 -22.32 14.17
CA ASP A 414 21.42 -22.34 13.64
C ASP A 414 22.21 -23.47 14.29
N THR A 415 22.01 -24.67 13.76
CA THR A 415 22.64 -25.91 14.28
C THR A 415 24.17 -25.88 14.25
N ASP A 416 24.75 -25.09 13.32
CA ASP A 416 26.20 -24.93 13.22
C ASP A 416 26.76 -24.00 14.30
N ALA A 417 26.02 -22.93 14.61
CA ALA A 417 26.37 -22.05 15.72
C ALA A 417 26.21 -22.78 17.06
N GLU A 418 25.10 -23.51 17.26
CA GLU A 418 24.85 -24.31 18.47
C GLU A 418 25.95 -25.41 18.68
N ARG A 419 26.40 -26.04 17.58
CA ARG A 419 27.50 -27.00 17.63
C ARG A 419 28.78 -26.32 18.11
N ARG A 420 29.15 -25.16 17.57
CA ARG A 420 30.33 -24.39 17.99
C ARG A 420 30.28 -23.98 19.46
N PHE A 421 29.11 -23.64 20.00
CA PHE A 421 28.92 -23.36 21.42
C PHE A 421 29.11 -24.63 22.26
N ARG A 422 28.56 -25.77 21.83
CA ARG A 422 28.74 -27.07 22.52
C ARG A 422 30.20 -27.51 22.56
N GLU A 423 30.96 -27.33 21.50
CA GLU A 423 32.40 -27.61 21.44
C GLU A 423 33.21 -26.76 22.43
N ARG A 424 32.69 -25.58 22.78
CA ARG A 424 33.25 -24.69 23.81
C ARG A 424 32.71 -24.95 25.22
N GLY A 425 31.98 -26.05 25.42
CA GLY A 425 31.37 -26.38 26.70
C GLY A 425 30.17 -25.56 27.10
N GLN A 426 29.59 -24.77 26.18
CA GLN A 426 28.42 -23.93 26.40
C GLN A 426 27.19 -24.56 25.73
N ARG A 427 26.06 -24.58 26.44
CA ARG A 427 24.76 -24.91 25.87
C ARG A 427 24.02 -23.62 25.59
N ARG A 428 23.85 -23.28 24.32
CA ARG A 428 23.10 -22.10 23.88
C ARG A 428 22.32 -22.47 22.64
N ASP A 429 21.00 -22.22 22.67
CA ASP A 429 20.15 -22.26 21.48
C ASP A 429 20.40 -20.99 20.68
N VAL A 430 20.59 -21.13 19.38
CA VAL A 430 20.78 -20.02 18.45
C VAL A 430 19.70 -20.12 17.39
N THR A 431 18.80 -19.18 17.39
CA THR A 431 17.61 -19.17 16.54
C THR A 431 17.55 -17.93 15.66
N PHE A 432 16.84 -18.03 14.56
CA PHE A 432 16.58 -16.92 13.66
C PHE A 432 15.22 -17.11 12.94
N VAL A 433 14.67 -16.06 12.39
CA VAL A 433 13.39 -16.08 11.66
C VAL A 433 13.62 -16.40 10.18
N ASN A 434 12.94 -17.44 9.66
CA ASN A 434 12.91 -17.75 8.23
C ASN A 434 11.56 -18.32 7.75
N CYS A 435 10.57 -18.43 8.63
CA CYS A 435 9.22 -18.90 8.33
C CYS A 435 9.15 -20.31 7.71
N ASN A 436 10.16 -21.15 7.92
CA ASN A 436 10.22 -22.51 7.32
C ASN A 436 9.05 -23.39 7.74
N GLY A 437 8.51 -23.22 8.95
CA GLY A 437 7.35 -23.99 9.38
C GLY A 437 6.10 -23.71 8.55
N LEU A 438 5.86 -22.45 8.20
CA LEU A 438 4.81 -22.04 7.27
C LEU A 438 5.08 -22.54 5.85
N VAL A 439 6.31 -22.34 5.36
CA VAL A 439 6.71 -22.74 4.00
C VAL A 439 6.62 -24.26 3.80
N ASN A 440 6.89 -25.04 4.83
CA ASN A 440 6.78 -26.51 4.80
C ASN A 440 5.35 -27.02 5.04
N ASN A 441 4.41 -26.15 5.38
CA ASN A 441 2.99 -26.49 5.47
C ASN A 441 2.38 -26.45 4.06
N ASP A 442 2.17 -27.63 3.48
CA ASP A 442 1.65 -27.75 2.12
C ASP A 442 0.24 -27.11 1.96
N LYS A 443 -0.59 -27.14 3.02
CA LYS A 443 -1.88 -26.44 3.02
C LYS A 443 -1.68 -24.93 2.85
N PHE A 444 -0.73 -24.32 3.57
CA PHE A 444 -0.47 -22.88 3.49
C PHE A 444 0.04 -22.48 2.10
N THR A 445 1.05 -23.18 1.59
CA THR A 445 1.65 -22.82 0.29
C THR A 445 0.71 -23.06 -0.88
N SER A 446 -0.10 -24.14 -0.84
CA SER A 446 -1.13 -24.39 -1.86
C SER A 446 -2.23 -23.33 -1.81
N LEU A 447 -2.72 -23.00 -0.60
CA LEU A 447 -3.74 -21.97 -0.40
C LEU A 447 -3.26 -20.62 -0.95
N MET A 448 -2.03 -20.19 -0.62
CA MET A 448 -1.49 -18.92 -1.10
C MET A 448 -1.31 -18.88 -2.62
N LYS A 449 -0.89 -20.00 -3.22
CA LYS A 449 -0.79 -20.13 -4.67
C LYS A 449 -2.16 -20.00 -5.34
N GLU A 450 -3.14 -20.75 -4.86
CA GLU A 450 -4.50 -20.76 -5.39
C GLU A 450 -5.20 -19.40 -5.18
N LEU A 451 -4.98 -18.75 -4.02
CA LEU A 451 -5.44 -17.39 -3.74
C LEU A 451 -4.96 -16.41 -4.81
N LEU A 452 -3.64 -16.37 -5.05
CA LEU A 452 -3.04 -15.47 -6.03
C LEU A 452 -3.54 -15.76 -7.46
N GLN A 453 -3.64 -17.03 -7.85
CA GLN A 453 -4.14 -17.43 -9.15
C GLN A 453 -5.62 -17.08 -9.37
N THR A 454 -6.45 -17.25 -8.34
CA THR A 454 -7.87 -16.87 -8.40
C THR A 454 -8.04 -15.37 -8.56
N LEU A 455 -7.28 -14.59 -7.78
CA LEU A 455 -7.33 -13.13 -7.90
C LEU A 455 -6.81 -12.63 -9.25
N GLU A 456 -5.70 -13.19 -9.75
CA GLU A 456 -5.17 -12.85 -11.08
C GLU A 456 -6.19 -13.15 -12.19
N ALA A 457 -6.84 -14.31 -12.13
CA ALA A 457 -7.88 -14.68 -13.10
C ALA A 457 -9.09 -13.73 -13.05
N ALA A 458 -9.55 -13.35 -11.85
CA ALA A 458 -10.69 -12.46 -11.66
C ALA A 458 -10.37 -11.01 -12.09
N TYR A 459 -9.15 -10.53 -11.79
CA TYR A 459 -8.70 -9.21 -12.23
C TYR A 459 -8.37 -9.16 -13.72
N ASP A 460 -8.18 -10.32 -14.38
CA ASP A 460 -7.62 -10.44 -15.74
C ASP A 460 -6.26 -9.73 -15.88
N TYR A 461 -5.53 -9.68 -14.77
CA TYR A 461 -4.27 -8.97 -14.63
C TYR A 461 -3.46 -9.51 -13.43
N PRO A 462 -2.12 -9.56 -13.51
CA PRO A 462 -1.32 -9.88 -12.34
C PRO A 462 -1.66 -8.99 -11.15
N VAL A 463 -1.62 -9.58 -9.95
CA VAL A 463 -1.96 -8.86 -8.71
C VAL A 463 -0.85 -8.97 -7.67
N ASP A 464 -0.76 -7.98 -6.80
CA ASP A 464 -0.09 -8.09 -5.53
C ASP A 464 -1.09 -8.00 -4.36
N ILE A 465 -0.74 -8.65 -3.26
CA ILE A 465 -1.55 -8.68 -2.05
C ILE A 465 -0.69 -8.40 -0.83
N GLU A 466 -1.29 -7.76 0.18
CA GLU A 466 -0.74 -7.72 1.54
C GLU A 466 -1.60 -8.60 2.44
N TYR A 467 -0.94 -9.35 3.31
CA TYR A 467 -1.63 -10.28 4.21
C TYR A 467 -0.90 -10.50 5.51
N THR A 468 -1.65 -10.95 6.53
CA THR A 468 -1.09 -11.46 7.78
C THR A 468 -1.50 -12.91 8.00
N VAL A 469 -0.73 -13.62 8.81
CA VAL A 469 -0.99 -15.01 9.19
C VAL A 469 -0.93 -15.14 10.71
N ASN A 470 -2.00 -15.58 11.31
CA ASN A 470 -2.04 -15.98 12.71
C ASN A 470 -2.02 -17.49 12.80
N VAL A 471 -0.97 -18.03 13.41
CA VAL A 471 -0.78 -19.47 13.57
C VAL A 471 -1.37 -19.92 14.89
N GLY A 472 -2.15 -20.99 14.84
CA GLY A 472 -2.72 -21.65 16.01
C GLY A 472 -2.03 -22.97 16.36
N PRO A 473 -2.52 -23.67 17.41
CA PRO A 473 -2.05 -25.00 17.77
C PRO A 473 -2.13 -25.98 16.58
N GLU A 474 -1.27 -27.00 16.61
CA GLU A 474 -1.26 -28.10 15.62
C GLU A 474 -1.02 -27.67 14.16
N GLY A 475 -0.47 -26.46 13.96
CA GLY A 475 -0.19 -25.93 12.60
C GLY A 475 -1.41 -25.37 11.90
N SER A 476 -2.52 -25.16 12.61
CA SER A 476 -3.66 -24.38 12.11
C SER A 476 -3.23 -22.93 11.87
N PHE A 477 -3.87 -22.27 10.93
CA PHE A 477 -3.61 -20.85 10.64
C PHE A 477 -4.88 -20.19 10.11
N VAL A 478 -4.93 -18.88 10.28
CA VAL A 478 -5.91 -18.00 9.61
C VAL A 478 -5.15 -16.89 8.90
N ILE A 479 -5.67 -16.47 7.76
CA ILE A 479 -5.10 -15.42 6.91
C ILE A 479 -6.02 -14.21 6.97
N ASN A 480 -5.44 -13.03 7.10
CA ASN A 480 -6.15 -11.77 6.88
C ASN A 480 -5.61 -11.12 5.61
N LEU A 481 -6.44 -11.01 4.58
CA LEU A 481 -6.15 -10.31 3.34
C LEU A 481 -6.41 -8.82 3.55
N LEU A 482 -5.34 -8.02 3.55
CA LEU A 482 -5.34 -6.61 3.92
C LEU A 482 -5.43 -5.66 2.73
N GLN A 483 -4.94 -6.09 1.58
CA GLN A 483 -4.91 -5.31 0.34
C GLN A 483 -4.78 -6.23 -0.85
N CYS A 484 -5.38 -5.84 -1.98
CA CYS A 484 -5.12 -6.42 -3.28
C CYS A 484 -5.21 -5.33 -4.33
N ARG A 485 -4.24 -5.31 -5.24
CA ARG A 485 -4.21 -4.36 -6.34
C ARG A 485 -3.64 -5.00 -7.61
N PRO A 486 -3.94 -4.44 -8.79
CA PRO A 486 -3.25 -4.82 -10.02
C PRO A 486 -1.75 -4.54 -9.89
N LEU A 487 -0.94 -5.57 -10.13
CA LEU A 487 0.51 -5.43 -10.15
C LEU A 487 0.91 -4.68 -11.42
N GLN A 488 1.56 -3.53 -11.28
CA GLN A 488 2.04 -2.80 -12.44
C GLN A 488 3.19 -3.58 -13.10
N VAL A 489 2.85 -4.31 -14.14
CA VAL A 489 3.81 -5.05 -14.97
C VAL A 489 3.63 -4.56 -16.39
N ALA A 490 4.68 -4.02 -16.98
CA ALA A 490 4.66 -3.67 -18.38
C ALA A 490 4.58 -4.95 -19.25
N THR A 491 3.40 -5.28 -19.70
CA THR A 491 3.12 -6.47 -20.53
C THR A 491 3.32 -6.16 -22.01
N THR A 492 4.57 -6.13 -22.49
CA THR A 492 4.82 -6.22 -23.92
C THR A 492 5.14 -7.66 -24.29
N LYS A 493 4.28 -8.25 -25.12
CA LYS A 493 4.40 -9.65 -25.60
C LYS A 493 5.39 -9.85 -26.74
N GLU A 494 6.08 -8.82 -27.18
CA GLU A 494 7.01 -8.94 -28.31
C GLU A 494 8.39 -9.35 -27.83
N ALA A 495 8.81 -10.54 -28.25
CA ALA A 495 10.18 -10.99 -28.07
C ALA A 495 11.12 -10.17 -28.97
N VAL A 496 12.06 -9.47 -28.35
CA VAL A 496 13.11 -8.74 -29.07
C VAL A 496 14.19 -9.74 -29.46
N GLU A 497 14.43 -9.88 -30.78
CA GLU A 497 15.55 -10.69 -31.25
C GLU A 497 16.88 -9.98 -30.91
N ILE A 498 17.75 -10.71 -30.24
CA ILE A 498 19.12 -10.26 -30.01
C ILE A 498 19.84 -10.27 -31.37
N PRO A 499 20.41 -9.15 -31.82
CA PRO A 499 21.14 -9.11 -33.09
C PRO A 499 22.24 -10.19 -33.12
N LYS A 500 22.25 -11.00 -34.14
CA LYS A 500 23.21 -12.11 -34.29
C LYS A 500 24.62 -11.66 -34.62
N ASP A 501 24.79 -10.39 -34.89
CA ASP A 501 26.09 -9.86 -35.27
C ASP A 501 26.29 -8.37 -34.98
N ASN A 502 27.53 -8.04 -34.62
CA ASN A 502 28.35 -6.95 -35.13
C ASN A 502 28.40 -5.65 -34.33
N GLY A 503 28.42 -5.73 -33.03
CA GLY A 503 28.89 -4.64 -32.18
C GLY A 503 29.90 -5.15 -31.17
N GLU A 504 30.72 -4.28 -30.64
CA GLU A 504 31.47 -4.59 -29.43
C GLU A 504 30.47 -4.82 -28.29
N VAL A 505 30.43 -6.04 -27.74
CA VAL A 505 29.60 -6.35 -26.56
C VAL A 505 30.28 -5.76 -25.35
N PHE A 506 29.66 -4.75 -24.76
CA PHE A 506 30.16 -4.11 -23.55
C PHE A 506 30.01 -5.05 -22.33
N PHE A 507 28.82 -5.64 -22.16
CA PHE A 507 28.59 -6.71 -21.19
C PHE A 507 27.41 -7.59 -21.63
N HIS A 508 27.38 -8.81 -21.12
CA HIS A 508 26.29 -9.76 -21.32
C HIS A 508 25.93 -10.43 -20.01
N ILE A 509 24.65 -10.35 -19.62
CA ILE A 509 24.11 -10.98 -18.43
C ILE A 509 23.35 -12.22 -18.87
N LYS A 510 23.78 -13.41 -18.44
CA LYS A 510 23.17 -14.67 -18.85
C LYS A 510 21.80 -14.90 -18.21
N ASN A 511 21.62 -14.43 -16.98
CA ASN A 511 20.38 -14.61 -16.22
C ASN A 511 19.89 -13.23 -15.80
N SER A 512 18.97 -12.65 -16.58
CA SER A 512 18.25 -11.45 -16.18
C SER A 512 17.05 -11.85 -15.36
N SER A 513 16.82 -11.15 -14.27
CA SER A 513 15.63 -11.31 -13.45
C SER A 513 14.41 -10.54 -13.98
N MET A 514 14.58 -9.75 -15.03
CA MET A 514 13.50 -8.98 -15.65
C MET A 514 12.86 -9.79 -16.77
N GLY A 515 11.55 -10.01 -16.66
CA GLY A 515 10.78 -10.83 -17.62
C GLY A 515 10.45 -10.17 -18.96
N ARG A 516 10.95 -8.95 -19.21
CA ARG A 516 10.62 -8.16 -20.40
C ARG A 516 11.80 -8.01 -21.34
N SER A 517 11.54 -8.15 -22.65
CA SER A 517 12.54 -7.86 -23.68
C SER A 517 12.38 -6.43 -24.21
N ARG A 518 13.47 -5.67 -24.26
CA ARG A 518 13.47 -4.29 -24.75
C ARG A 518 14.72 -3.98 -25.56
N LYS A 519 14.57 -3.17 -26.60
CA LYS A 519 15.68 -2.57 -27.34
C LYS A 519 15.68 -1.07 -27.04
N GLN A 520 16.75 -0.60 -26.44
CA GLN A 520 16.91 0.80 -26.02
C GLN A 520 18.27 1.33 -26.44
N ASN A 521 18.33 2.55 -26.96
CA ASN A 521 19.56 3.29 -27.18
C ASN A 521 19.81 4.21 -25.99
N PHE A 522 21.08 4.38 -25.62
CA PHE A 522 21.48 5.27 -24.54
C PHE A 522 22.47 6.31 -25.06
N ASP A 523 22.28 7.58 -24.69
CA ASP A 523 23.23 8.66 -24.93
C ASP A 523 24.30 8.71 -23.83
N ILE A 524 23.92 8.32 -22.61
CA ILE A 524 24.73 8.44 -21.40
C ILE A 524 24.73 7.12 -20.64
N LEU A 525 25.91 6.66 -20.27
CA LEU A 525 26.10 5.55 -19.33
C LEU A 525 26.74 6.09 -18.04
N VAL A 526 26.03 5.93 -16.94
CA VAL A 526 26.53 6.29 -15.59
C VAL A 526 26.92 5.00 -14.89
N TYR A 527 28.22 4.87 -14.59
CA TYR A 527 28.75 3.67 -13.91
C TYR A 527 29.38 4.06 -12.58
N VAL A 528 28.90 3.47 -11.51
CA VAL A 528 29.46 3.59 -10.18
C VAL A 528 30.29 2.35 -9.87
N ASP A 529 31.62 2.52 -9.87
CA ASP A 529 32.56 1.44 -9.58
C ASP A 529 32.32 0.86 -8.16
N PRO A 530 31.94 -0.42 -8.04
CA PRO A 530 31.62 -1.04 -6.75
C PRO A 530 32.78 -0.98 -5.74
N HIS A 531 34.00 -1.27 -6.21
CA HIS A 531 35.18 -1.28 -5.35
C HIS A 531 35.43 0.10 -4.74
N LYS A 532 35.42 1.14 -5.57
CA LYS A 532 35.62 2.52 -5.12
C LYS A 532 34.49 3.00 -4.23
N TYR A 533 33.26 2.61 -4.54
CA TYR A 533 32.09 2.99 -3.73
C TYR A 533 32.19 2.43 -2.31
N TYR A 534 32.51 1.15 -2.16
CA TYR A 534 32.59 0.54 -0.83
C TYR A 534 33.80 0.99 -0.02
N GLU A 535 34.88 1.38 -0.66
CA GLU A 535 36.05 2.02 -0.03
C GLU A 535 35.83 3.52 0.29
N TYR A 536 34.83 4.14 -0.33
CA TYR A 536 34.56 5.56 -0.13
C TYR A 536 34.06 5.86 1.30
N PRO A 537 34.52 6.95 1.93
CA PRO A 537 34.15 7.25 3.31
C PRO A 537 32.63 7.30 3.50
N PHE A 538 32.13 6.61 4.51
CA PHE A 538 30.70 6.47 4.81
C PHE A 538 29.97 7.83 4.84
N THR A 539 30.55 8.83 5.53
CA THR A 539 29.98 10.17 5.66
C THR A 539 29.85 10.93 4.33
N LYS A 540 30.53 10.48 3.29
CA LYS A 540 30.52 11.11 1.96
C LYS A 540 29.68 10.36 0.94
N LYS A 541 29.21 9.15 1.25
CA LYS A 541 28.42 8.34 0.30
C LYS A 541 27.10 9.02 -0.11
N ALA A 542 26.48 9.79 0.78
CA ALA A 542 25.30 10.59 0.46
C ALA A 542 25.55 11.65 -0.64
N SER A 543 26.80 12.09 -0.85
CA SER A 543 27.13 13.02 -1.94
C SER A 543 27.01 12.40 -3.33
N LEU A 544 27.11 11.06 -3.42
CA LEU A 544 26.92 10.35 -4.69
C LEU A 544 25.44 10.37 -5.12
N ALA A 545 24.50 10.24 -4.17
CA ALA A 545 23.07 10.39 -4.46
C ALA A 545 22.77 11.76 -5.09
N LYS A 546 23.37 12.83 -4.53
CA LYS A 546 23.23 14.19 -5.10
C LYS A 546 23.83 14.33 -6.50
N LEU A 547 24.94 13.63 -6.78
CA LEU A 547 25.54 13.62 -8.11
C LEU A 547 24.65 12.90 -9.12
N ILE A 548 24.09 11.74 -8.74
CA ILE A 548 23.13 10.99 -9.57
C ILE A 548 21.90 11.86 -9.84
N SER A 549 21.35 12.53 -8.83
CA SER A 549 20.24 13.46 -8.98
C SER A 549 20.55 14.61 -9.95
N ALA A 550 21.75 15.17 -9.88
CA ALA A 550 22.18 16.22 -10.82
C ALA A 550 22.30 15.70 -12.26
N ILE A 551 22.80 14.48 -12.46
CA ILE A 551 22.84 13.83 -13.78
C ILE A 551 21.41 13.55 -14.28
N ASN A 552 20.52 13.07 -13.43
CA ASN A 552 19.12 12.86 -13.76
C ASN A 552 18.44 14.16 -14.24
N ALA A 553 18.67 15.26 -13.52
CA ALA A 553 18.20 16.58 -13.92
C ALA A 553 18.81 17.07 -15.25
N TYR A 554 20.10 16.80 -15.49
CA TYR A 554 20.74 17.07 -16.77
C TYR A 554 20.08 16.30 -17.91
N CYS A 555 19.85 15.00 -17.74
CA CYS A 555 19.17 14.15 -18.73
C CYS A 555 17.77 14.66 -19.06
N ARG A 556 17.02 15.08 -18.02
CA ARG A 556 15.69 15.68 -18.19
C ARG A 556 15.74 16.96 -19.01
N ASN A 557 16.64 17.87 -18.68
CA ASN A 557 16.72 19.18 -19.32
C ASN A 557 17.24 19.15 -20.76
N HIS A 558 17.92 18.06 -21.14
CA HIS A 558 18.55 17.91 -22.47
C HIS A 558 17.93 16.76 -23.27
N ASP A 559 16.85 16.18 -22.77
CA ASP A 559 16.16 15.03 -23.38
C ASP A 559 17.13 13.90 -23.77
N LYS A 560 17.96 13.47 -22.79
CA LYS A 560 18.96 12.41 -22.96
C LYS A 560 18.48 11.11 -22.36
N GLU A 561 18.62 10.02 -23.11
CA GLU A 561 18.42 8.67 -22.64
C GLU A 561 19.66 8.18 -21.89
N ALA A 562 19.46 7.68 -20.68
CA ALA A 562 20.57 7.31 -19.82
C ALA A 562 20.37 5.95 -19.16
N MET A 563 21.49 5.22 -19.01
CA MET A 563 21.55 4.00 -18.23
C MET A 563 22.39 4.22 -16.97
N LEU A 564 21.91 3.71 -15.83
CA LEU A 564 22.60 3.77 -14.55
C LEU A 564 23.03 2.37 -14.11
N ILE A 565 24.31 2.20 -13.81
CA ILE A 565 24.88 0.96 -13.24
C ILE A 565 25.43 1.29 -11.85
N VAL A 566 24.93 0.60 -10.84
CA VAL A 566 25.25 0.89 -9.43
C VAL A 566 25.52 -0.37 -8.62
N PRO A 567 26.38 -0.27 -7.59
CA PRO A 567 26.58 -1.34 -6.63
C PRO A 567 25.46 -1.39 -5.59
N GLY A 568 24.90 -2.56 -5.39
CA GLY A 568 23.88 -2.79 -4.37
C GLY A 568 22.54 -2.14 -4.73
N ARG A 569 21.70 -1.96 -3.72
CA ARG A 569 20.32 -1.53 -3.85
C ARG A 569 20.19 0.00 -3.95
N LEU A 570 19.33 0.45 -4.84
CA LEU A 570 18.86 1.83 -4.85
C LEU A 570 17.73 2.06 -3.83
N GLY A 571 17.58 3.31 -3.39
CA GLY A 571 16.49 3.68 -2.47
C GLY A 571 16.66 3.15 -1.05
N THR A 572 17.87 2.77 -0.68
CA THR A 572 18.18 2.35 0.68
C THR A 572 18.52 3.53 1.57
N SER A 573 18.06 3.55 2.81
CA SER A 573 18.52 4.51 3.82
C SER A 573 19.96 4.25 4.28
N SER A 574 20.50 3.06 3.94
CA SER A 574 21.81 2.60 4.34
C SER A 574 22.81 2.61 3.18
N PRO A 575 23.82 3.48 3.23
CA PRO A 575 24.91 3.50 2.23
C PRO A 575 25.76 2.23 2.17
N GLU A 576 25.61 1.31 3.11
CA GLU A 576 26.30 0.01 3.12
C GLU A 576 25.60 -0.99 2.20
N LEU A 577 24.28 -0.88 2.04
CA LEU A 577 23.48 -1.75 1.20
C LEU A 577 23.38 -1.28 -0.26
N GLY A 578 23.71 -0.04 -0.52
CA GLY A 578 23.61 0.54 -1.84
C GLY A 578 23.56 2.08 -1.79
N ILE A 579 22.95 2.71 -2.78
CA ILE A 579 22.96 4.16 -2.91
C ILE A 579 21.66 4.77 -2.37
N PRO A 580 21.74 5.73 -1.43
CA PRO A 580 20.57 6.34 -0.79
C PRO A 580 19.93 7.43 -1.68
N VAL A 581 19.36 7.03 -2.82
CA VAL A 581 18.57 7.89 -3.68
C VAL A 581 17.08 7.72 -3.40
N VAL A 582 16.29 8.73 -3.72
CA VAL A 582 14.83 8.60 -3.84
C VAL A 582 14.46 8.45 -5.31
N PHE A 583 13.24 7.99 -5.61
CA PHE A 583 12.80 7.77 -7.00
C PHE A 583 12.99 9.01 -7.89
N ALA A 584 12.69 10.20 -7.38
CA ALA A 584 12.88 11.45 -8.09
C ALA A 584 14.33 11.71 -8.57
N ASP A 585 15.33 11.17 -7.86
CA ASP A 585 16.74 11.31 -8.21
C ASP A 585 17.14 10.47 -9.44
N ILE A 586 16.31 9.50 -9.84
CA ILE A 586 16.62 8.53 -10.89
C ILE A 586 15.52 8.37 -11.94
N SER A 587 14.45 9.12 -11.84
CA SER A 587 13.22 8.97 -12.64
C SER A 587 13.38 9.19 -14.15
N LYS A 588 14.51 9.75 -14.63
CA LYS A 588 14.78 9.96 -16.06
C LYS A 588 15.78 8.94 -16.62
N PHE A 589 16.30 8.04 -15.83
CA PHE A 589 17.05 6.92 -16.36
C PHE A 589 16.11 5.92 -17.02
N SER A 590 16.45 5.46 -18.21
CA SER A 590 15.61 4.51 -18.98
C SER A 590 15.91 3.06 -18.64
N ALA A 591 17.07 2.79 -18.06
CA ALA A 591 17.45 1.48 -17.56
C ALA A 591 18.39 1.60 -16.35
N ILE A 592 18.23 0.69 -15.42
CA ILE A 592 19.01 0.61 -14.19
C ILE A 592 19.51 -0.81 -13.99
N LEU A 593 20.80 -0.94 -13.75
CA LEU A 593 21.43 -2.21 -13.40
C LEU A 593 22.02 -2.10 -12.00
N GLU A 594 21.49 -2.91 -11.09
CA GLU A 594 22.01 -3.10 -9.75
C GLU A 594 23.00 -4.27 -9.74
N GLU A 595 24.23 -4.02 -9.33
CA GLU A 595 25.29 -5.02 -9.27
C GLU A 595 25.47 -5.52 -7.84
N SER A 596 25.37 -6.84 -7.66
CA SER A 596 25.68 -7.49 -6.39
C SER A 596 27.21 -7.62 -6.24
N TYR A 597 27.80 -6.99 -5.22
CA TYR A 597 29.23 -7.00 -4.98
C TYR A 597 29.61 -7.78 -3.73
N SER A 598 30.09 -9.01 -3.91
CA SER A 598 30.33 -9.95 -2.84
C SER A 598 31.64 -9.74 -2.03
N LYS A 599 32.56 -8.90 -2.52
CA LYS A 599 33.89 -8.70 -1.91
C LYS A 599 33.88 -7.87 -0.62
N VAL A 600 32.76 -7.29 -0.24
CA VAL A 600 32.59 -6.56 1.03
C VAL A 600 32.19 -7.44 2.21
N GLY A 601 32.19 -8.76 2.03
CA GLY A 601 31.87 -9.72 3.08
C GLY A 601 30.38 -10.05 3.23
N TYR A 602 29.53 -9.51 2.38
CA TYR A 602 28.10 -9.83 2.24
C TYR A 602 27.65 -9.61 0.79
N VAL A 603 26.54 -10.22 0.41
CA VAL A 603 25.93 -9.98 -0.89
C VAL A 603 24.80 -8.97 -0.66
N PRO A 604 24.93 -7.72 -1.14
CA PRO A 604 23.86 -6.75 -1.01
C PRO A 604 22.61 -7.27 -1.72
N GLU A 605 21.48 -7.12 -1.08
CA GLU A 605 20.21 -7.39 -1.70
C GLU A 605 19.88 -6.31 -2.72
N LEU A 606 19.26 -6.69 -3.84
CA LEU A 606 18.84 -5.76 -4.87
C LEU A 606 17.45 -5.20 -4.58
N SER A 607 17.03 -4.16 -5.30
CA SER A 607 15.76 -3.43 -5.05
C SER A 607 14.52 -4.26 -5.31
N PHE A 608 14.63 -5.45 -5.91
CA PHE A 608 13.51 -6.29 -6.27
C PHE A 608 12.49 -6.46 -5.13
N GLY A 609 11.23 -6.19 -5.44
CA GLY A 609 10.11 -6.28 -4.51
C GLY A 609 10.06 -5.16 -3.44
N SER A 610 10.83 -4.08 -3.57
CA SER A 610 10.70 -2.86 -2.77
C SER A 610 9.75 -1.86 -3.45
N HIS A 611 9.33 -0.82 -2.71
CA HIS A 611 8.59 0.31 -3.29
C HIS A 611 9.37 0.97 -4.43
N MET A 612 10.68 1.14 -4.28
CA MET A 612 11.55 1.66 -5.33
C MET A 612 11.45 0.81 -6.61
N PHE A 613 11.47 -0.52 -6.47
CA PHE A 613 11.33 -1.41 -7.62
C PHE A 613 9.96 -1.27 -8.30
N GLN A 614 8.89 -1.11 -7.52
CA GLN A 614 7.56 -0.86 -8.05
C GLN A 614 7.51 0.46 -8.84
N ASP A 615 8.05 1.54 -8.27
CA ASP A 615 8.15 2.83 -8.98
C ASP A 615 8.89 2.71 -10.31
N LEU A 616 10.00 1.94 -10.35
CA LEU A 616 10.77 1.72 -11.58
C LEU A 616 9.95 0.96 -12.63
N VAL A 617 9.21 -0.08 -12.20
CA VAL A 617 8.35 -0.87 -13.12
C VAL A 617 7.19 -0.03 -13.65
N GLU A 618 6.53 0.74 -12.80
CA GLU A 618 5.39 1.58 -13.16
C GLU A 618 5.75 2.68 -14.18
N THR A 619 6.95 3.21 -14.05
CA THR A 619 7.45 4.27 -14.95
C THR A 619 8.23 3.74 -16.16
N ASP A 620 8.14 2.43 -16.41
CA ASP A 620 8.79 1.78 -17.54
C ASP A 620 10.33 1.89 -17.55
N ILE A 621 10.95 2.01 -16.39
CA ILE A 621 12.40 1.95 -16.21
C ILE A 621 12.82 0.47 -16.17
N TYR A 622 13.70 0.07 -17.10
CA TYR A 622 14.16 -1.32 -17.24
C TYR A 622 15.21 -1.70 -16.19
#